data_2af956f35e2fa6b0c467fd7e2c9ea461
#
_entry.id   2af956f35e2fa6b0c467fd7e2c9ea461
#
_cell.length_a   1.000
_cell.length_b   1.000
_cell.length_c   1.000
_cell.angle_alpha   90.00
_cell.angle_beta   90.00
_cell.angle_gamma   90.00
#
_symmetry.space_group_name_H-M   'P 1'
#
loop_
_entity.id
_entity.type
_entity.pdbx_description
1 polymer ?
#
loop_
_entity_poly.entity_id
_entity_poly.type
_entity_poly.pdbx_seq_one_letter_code
_entity_poly.pdbx_strand_id
1 'polypeptide(L)'
;MTKHEQMIKYIESLSVGHKISVRQIAKDLNVSEGTAYRAIKEADNQGLVASIDRVGTVRIERKSREQIENLTFNEIVKIVDGQVLGGKQGLYKTLSKFAIGAMELNDVVKYLTKNTLLIVGNRADVQMEALKRGSAVLITGGFEANEDIINYADEHELPIISSNYDTFLVANIINRAIYDQMIKKEILMVEDIM
;
A
#
# COMPACT_ATOMS: atom_id res chain seq x y z
N MET A 1 32.52 0.19 -7.40
CA MET A 1 31.22 0.13 -6.72
C MET A 1 31.47 0.21 -5.23
N THR A 2 30.93 1.21 -4.56
CA THR A 2 31.09 1.40 -3.12
C THR A 2 30.27 0.34 -2.35
N LYS A 3 30.65 0.06 -1.09
CA LYS A 3 29.86 -0.85 -0.23
C LYS A 3 28.41 -0.38 -0.09
N HIS A 4 28.18 0.93 -0.11
CA HIS A 4 26.84 1.51 -0.06
C HIS A 4 26.03 1.19 -1.32
N GLU A 5 26.60 1.36 -2.50
CA GLU A 5 25.95 0.99 -3.77
C GLU A 5 25.64 -0.51 -3.86
N GLN A 6 26.52 -1.35 -3.31
CA GLN A 6 26.28 -2.80 -3.24
C GLN A 6 25.05 -3.13 -2.39
N MET A 7 24.89 -2.45 -1.24
CA MET A 7 23.72 -2.65 -0.37
C MET A 7 22.41 -2.19 -1.03
N ILE A 8 22.41 -1.04 -1.71
CA ILE A 8 21.23 -0.57 -2.44
C ILE A 8 20.85 -1.55 -3.55
N LYS A 9 21.82 -2.04 -4.34
CA LYS A 9 21.57 -3.06 -5.37
C LYS A 9 21.07 -4.38 -4.78
N TYR A 10 21.61 -4.80 -3.64
CA TYR A 10 21.12 -5.98 -2.93
C TYR A 10 19.66 -5.81 -2.53
N ILE A 11 19.30 -4.69 -1.90
CA ILE A 11 17.91 -4.38 -1.54
C ILE A 11 16.99 -4.36 -2.78
N GLU A 12 17.47 -3.78 -3.88
CA GLU A 12 16.74 -3.71 -5.15
C GLU A 12 16.49 -5.09 -5.76
N SER A 13 17.42 -6.04 -5.56
CA SER A 13 17.30 -7.42 -6.07
C SER A 13 16.33 -8.30 -5.28
N LEU A 14 15.94 -7.89 -4.07
CA LEU A 14 14.96 -8.63 -3.26
C LEU A 14 13.56 -8.56 -3.90
N SER A 15 12.79 -9.63 -3.74
CA SER A 15 11.40 -9.66 -4.23
C SER A 15 10.54 -8.61 -3.53
N VAL A 16 9.59 -8.02 -4.26
CA VAL A 16 8.61 -7.08 -3.70
C VAL A 16 7.79 -7.79 -2.61
N GLY A 17 7.63 -7.13 -1.46
CA GLY A 17 7.01 -7.71 -0.25
C GLY A 17 7.99 -8.40 0.69
N HIS A 18 9.27 -8.57 0.30
CA HIS A 18 10.28 -9.16 1.17
C HIS A 18 10.52 -8.30 2.41
N LYS A 19 10.47 -8.92 3.60
CA LYS A 19 10.79 -8.23 4.86
C LYS A 19 12.29 -7.99 4.97
N ILE A 20 12.66 -6.76 5.31
CA ILE A 20 14.05 -6.32 5.39
C ILE A 20 14.40 -6.10 6.86
N SER A 21 15.45 -6.77 7.30
CA SER A 21 16.02 -6.62 8.65
C SER A 21 17.43 -6.05 8.57
N VAL A 22 17.72 -5.06 9.42
CA VAL A 22 19.08 -4.49 9.56
C VAL A 22 20.10 -5.59 9.84
N ARG A 23 19.77 -6.52 10.75
CA ARG A 23 20.68 -7.63 11.12
C ARG A 23 20.91 -8.59 9.95
N GLN A 24 19.86 -8.88 9.18
CA GLN A 24 19.99 -9.78 8.03
C GLN A 24 20.89 -9.17 6.96
N ILE A 25 20.66 -7.91 6.57
CA ILE A 25 21.51 -7.21 5.60
C ILE A 25 22.96 -7.09 6.10
N ALA A 26 23.14 -6.76 7.37
CA ALA A 26 24.47 -6.68 7.96
C ALA A 26 25.25 -8.00 7.86
N LYS A 27 24.56 -9.12 8.12
CA LYS A 27 25.11 -10.48 8.01
C LYS A 27 25.38 -10.86 6.56
N ASP A 28 24.42 -10.69 5.66
CA ASP A 28 24.51 -11.14 4.26
C ASP A 28 25.62 -10.41 3.49
N LEU A 29 25.84 -9.13 3.82
CA LEU A 29 26.83 -8.28 3.13
C LEU A 29 28.10 -8.02 3.95
N ASN A 30 28.23 -8.67 5.11
CA ASN A 30 29.37 -8.53 6.02
C ASN A 30 29.73 -7.06 6.32
N VAL A 31 28.72 -6.31 6.78
CA VAL A 31 28.84 -4.90 7.19
C VAL A 31 28.32 -4.69 8.61
N SER A 32 28.62 -3.55 9.23
CA SER A 32 28.05 -3.21 10.52
C SER A 32 26.55 -2.92 10.44
N GLU A 33 25.79 -3.17 11.54
CA GLU A 33 24.35 -2.85 11.61
C GLU A 33 24.11 -1.36 11.36
N GLY A 34 24.98 -0.46 11.83
CA GLY A 34 24.87 0.97 11.55
C GLY A 34 25.01 1.33 10.07
N THR A 35 25.85 0.58 9.33
CA THR A 35 25.99 0.74 7.88
C THR A 35 24.77 0.20 7.14
N ALA A 36 24.27 -0.97 7.54
CA ALA A 36 23.05 -1.55 6.99
C ALA A 36 21.82 -0.64 7.24
N TYR A 37 21.69 -0.08 8.43
CA TYR A 37 20.61 0.85 8.76
C TYR A 37 20.61 2.09 7.87
N ARG A 38 21.79 2.70 7.64
CA ARG A 38 21.91 3.85 6.73
C ARG A 38 21.52 3.52 5.31
N ALA A 39 21.90 2.33 4.82
CA ALA A 39 21.51 1.88 3.49
C ALA A 39 20.00 1.63 3.36
N ILE A 40 19.36 1.06 4.38
CA ILE A 40 17.90 0.89 4.41
C ILE A 40 17.20 2.25 4.40
N LYS A 41 17.69 3.22 5.17
CA LYS A 41 17.14 4.58 5.19
C LYS A 41 17.28 5.28 3.84
N GLU A 42 18.41 5.10 3.18
CA GLU A 42 18.61 5.60 1.82
C GLU A 42 17.69 4.90 0.80
N ALA A 43 17.51 3.58 0.92
CA ALA A 43 16.57 2.83 0.10
C ALA A 43 15.11 3.29 0.31
N ASP A 44 14.76 3.72 1.53
CA ASP A 44 13.46 4.33 1.84
C ASP A 44 13.29 5.68 1.12
N ASN A 45 14.33 6.55 1.18
CA ASN A 45 14.35 7.81 0.46
C ASN A 45 14.22 7.63 -1.07
N GLN A 46 14.81 6.55 -1.60
CA GLN A 46 14.73 6.20 -3.02
C GLN A 46 13.43 5.46 -3.41
N GLY A 47 12.52 5.24 -2.45
CA GLY A 47 11.26 4.53 -2.69
C GLY A 47 11.42 3.05 -3.01
N LEU A 48 12.50 2.42 -2.56
CA LEU A 48 12.75 0.98 -2.72
C LEU A 48 12.14 0.15 -1.59
N VAL A 49 11.96 0.74 -0.42
CA VAL A 49 11.40 0.08 0.77
C VAL A 49 10.39 0.99 1.45
N ALA A 50 9.50 0.41 2.25
CA ALA A 50 8.59 1.16 3.11
C ALA A 50 8.53 0.52 4.50
N SER A 51 8.42 1.34 5.53
CA SER A 51 8.14 0.89 6.90
C SER A 51 6.63 0.80 7.11
N ILE A 52 6.14 -0.39 7.42
CA ILE A 52 4.72 -0.68 7.64
C ILE A 52 4.53 -1.03 9.12
N ASP A 53 3.60 -0.34 9.78
CA ASP A 53 3.34 -0.58 11.20
C ASP A 53 3.02 -2.05 11.47
N ARG A 54 3.62 -2.61 12.51
CA ARG A 54 3.52 -4.01 12.96
C ARG A 54 3.98 -5.08 11.95
N VAL A 55 4.36 -4.70 10.74
CA VAL A 55 4.94 -5.60 9.73
C VAL A 55 6.46 -5.42 9.65
N GLY A 56 6.94 -4.18 9.78
CA GLY A 56 8.35 -3.80 9.64
C GLY A 56 8.67 -3.21 8.28
N THR A 57 9.94 -3.13 7.96
CA THR A 57 10.40 -2.63 6.67
C THR A 57 10.29 -3.71 5.59
N VAL A 58 9.68 -3.37 4.46
CA VAL A 58 9.47 -4.29 3.34
C VAL A 58 9.99 -3.68 2.03
N ARG A 59 10.43 -4.54 1.10
CA ARG A 59 10.75 -4.18 -0.27
C ARG A 59 9.46 -3.82 -1.00
N ILE A 60 9.37 -2.62 -1.54
CA ILE A 60 8.24 -2.17 -2.35
C ILE A 60 8.66 -2.06 -3.82
N GLU A 61 7.71 -2.08 -4.73
CA GLU A 61 7.98 -1.73 -6.12
C GLU A 61 8.57 -0.31 -6.17
N ARG A 62 9.69 -0.14 -6.89
CA ARG A 62 10.34 1.17 -6.98
C ARG A 62 9.31 2.16 -7.54
N LYS A 63 9.03 3.21 -6.79
CA LYS A 63 8.21 4.32 -7.29
C LYS A 63 9.03 5.00 -8.39
N SER A 64 8.76 4.65 -9.65
CA SER A 64 9.24 5.47 -10.76
C SER A 64 8.57 6.86 -10.68
N ARG A 65 9.15 7.87 -11.31
CA ARG A 65 8.49 9.21 -11.36
C ARG A 65 7.05 9.13 -11.88
N GLU A 66 6.74 8.13 -12.72
CA GLU A 66 5.39 7.84 -13.22
C GLU A 66 4.47 7.18 -12.16
N GLN A 67 5.04 6.50 -11.14
CA GLN A 67 4.30 5.80 -10.07
C GLN A 67 4.11 6.65 -8.80
N ILE A 68 4.61 7.88 -8.74
CA ILE A 68 4.32 8.85 -7.65
C ILE A 68 2.81 9.16 -7.57
N GLU A 69 2.06 8.85 -8.62
CA GLU A 69 0.61 9.03 -8.68
C GLU A 69 -0.19 8.00 -7.88
N ASN A 70 0.42 6.88 -7.50
CA ASN A 70 -0.31 5.79 -6.86
C ASN A 70 -0.04 5.76 -5.36
N LEU A 71 -1.07 6.02 -4.57
CA LEU A 71 -1.05 5.81 -3.12
C LEU A 71 -0.89 4.33 -2.81
N THR A 72 -0.04 4.00 -1.83
CA THR A 72 -0.03 2.66 -1.23
C THR A 72 -1.23 2.48 -0.32
N PHE A 73 -1.66 1.24 -0.10
CA PHE A 73 -2.73 0.99 0.88
C PHE A 73 -2.33 1.41 2.30
N ASN A 74 -1.03 1.40 2.63
CA ASN A 74 -0.54 1.91 3.91
C ASN A 74 -0.71 3.44 4.06
N GLU A 75 -0.53 4.19 2.98
CA GLU A 75 -0.82 5.64 2.97
C GLU A 75 -2.33 5.89 3.10
N ILE A 76 -3.16 5.07 2.47
CA ILE A 76 -4.62 5.15 2.60
C ILE A 76 -5.04 4.92 4.05
N VAL A 77 -4.51 3.91 4.75
CA VAL A 77 -4.78 3.68 6.17
C VAL A 77 -4.54 4.96 6.98
N LYS A 78 -3.44 5.66 6.73
CA LYS A 78 -3.08 6.89 7.45
C LYS A 78 -4.03 8.06 7.18
N ILE A 79 -4.39 8.29 5.91
CA ILE A 79 -5.21 9.45 5.54
C ILE A 79 -6.68 9.30 5.89
N VAL A 80 -7.18 8.06 6.02
CA VAL A 80 -8.59 7.80 6.42
C VAL A 80 -8.74 7.49 7.91
N ASP A 81 -7.67 7.66 8.70
CA ASP A 81 -7.63 7.27 10.12
C ASP A 81 -8.13 5.82 10.30
N GLY A 82 -7.58 4.93 9.50
CA GLY A 82 -8.06 3.57 9.35
C GLY A 82 -7.38 2.58 10.29
N GLN A 83 -8.12 1.54 10.65
CA GLN A 83 -7.62 0.36 11.34
C GLN A 83 -7.49 -0.80 10.35
N VAL A 84 -6.35 -1.49 10.31
CA VAL A 84 -6.16 -2.67 9.48
C VAL A 84 -6.74 -3.88 10.18
N LEU A 85 -7.75 -4.51 9.58
CA LEU A 85 -8.41 -5.70 10.09
C LEU A 85 -7.75 -6.99 9.59
N GLY A 86 -7.25 -7.01 8.36
CA GLY A 86 -6.58 -8.17 7.76
C GLY A 86 -5.73 -7.79 6.55
N GLY A 87 -4.96 -8.75 6.01
CA GLY A 87 -4.15 -8.59 4.81
C GLY A 87 -2.98 -7.61 4.95
N LYS A 88 -2.39 -7.49 6.15
CA LYS A 88 -1.32 -6.52 6.46
C LYS A 88 -0.12 -6.61 5.53
N GLN A 89 0.24 -7.80 5.07
CA GLN A 89 1.34 -8.02 4.15
C GLN A 89 1.11 -7.36 2.78
N GLY A 90 -0.13 -7.05 2.42
CA GLY A 90 -0.49 -6.37 1.17
C GLY A 90 -0.46 -4.83 1.24
N LEU A 91 -0.18 -4.23 2.39
CA LEU A 91 -0.22 -2.76 2.57
C LEU A 91 0.81 -1.99 1.74
N TYR A 92 1.89 -2.64 1.29
CA TYR A 92 2.88 -2.04 0.39
C TYR A 92 2.40 -1.89 -1.06
N LYS A 93 1.34 -2.63 -1.44
CA LYS A 93 0.80 -2.56 -2.80
C LYS A 93 0.19 -1.18 -3.06
N THR A 94 0.27 -0.76 -4.33
CA THR A 94 -0.24 0.55 -4.75
C THR A 94 -1.68 0.45 -5.23
N LEU A 95 -2.45 1.48 -4.93
CA LEU A 95 -3.80 1.68 -5.44
C LEU A 95 -3.76 1.92 -6.96
N SER A 96 -4.51 1.13 -7.74
CA SER A 96 -4.72 1.40 -9.16
C SER A 96 -5.92 2.32 -9.40
N LYS A 97 -7.00 2.10 -8.69
CA LYS A 97 -8.23 2.88 -8.68
C LYS A 97 -9.06 2.55 -7.45
N PHE A 98 -10.08 3.36 -7.16
CA PHE A 98 -11.08 2.99 -6.17
C PHE A 98 -12.48 2.93 -6.79
N ALA A 99 -13.35 2.18 -6.16
CA ALA A 99 -14.76 2.05 -6.51
C ALA A 99 -15.61 2.12 -5.24
N ILE A 100 -16.82 2.67 -5.36
CA ILE A 100 -17.78 2.70 -4.26
C ILE A 100 -18.80 1.58 -4.45
N GLY A 101 -18.92 0.71 -3.46
CA GLY A 101 -19.79 -0.46 -3.49
C GLY A 101 -21.25 -0.16 -3.18
N ALA A 102 -21.79 0.91 -3.75
CA ALA A 102 -23.21 1.29 -3.58
C ALA A 102 -24.16 0.57 -4.56
N MET A 103 -23.62 -0.21 -5.49
CA MET A 103 -24.37 -0.92 -6.53
C MET A 103 -24.72 -2.34 -6.08
N GLU A 104 -25.61 -2.99 -6.84
CA GLU A 104 -25.83 -4.44 -6.74
C GLU A 104 -24.55 -5.24 -6.99
N LEU A 105 -24.45 -6.44 -6.39
CA LEU A 105 -23.25 -7.27 -6.48
C LEU A 105 -22.80 -7.50 -7.93
N ASN A 106 -23.73 -7.85 -8.81
CA ASN A 106 -23.45 -8.14 -10.22
C ASN A 106 -22.94 -6.91 -11.01
N ASP A 107 -23.19 -5.71 -10.52
CA ASP A 107 -22.73 -4.49 -11.15
C ASP A 107 -21.41 -4.01 -10.57
N VAL A 108 -21.22 -4.06 -9.26
CA VAL A 108 -19.97 -3.65 -8.63
C VAL A 108 -18.78 -4.51 -9.08
N VAL A 109 -18.98 -5.79 -9.35
CA VAL A 109 -17.94 -6.70 -9.81
C VAL A 109 -17.26 -6.28 -11.12
N LYS A 110 -17.94 -5.52 -11.95
CA LYS A 110 -17.39 -4.98 -13.22
C LYS A 110 -16.28 -3.96 -12.99
N TYR A 111 -16.24 -3.34 -11.82
CA TYR A 111 -15.26 -2.33 -11.43
C TYR A 111 -14.09 -2.91 -10.61
N LEU A 112 -14.20 -4.16 -10.16
CA LEU A 112 -13.21 -4.80 -9.31
C LEU A 112 -12.12 -5.47 -10.14
N THR A 113 -10.90 -5.04 -9.92
CA THR A 113 -9.68 -5.59 -10.53
C THR A 113 -8.56 -5.61 -9.52
N LYS A 114 -7.46 -6.26 -9.84
CA LYS A 114 -6.27 -6.30 -8.98
C LYS A 114 -5.85 -4.88 -8.55
N ASN A 115 -5.59 -4.71 -7.26
CA ASN A 115 -5.21 -3.45 -6.63
C ASN A 115 -6.27 -2.32 -6.72
N THR A 116 -7.53 -2.66 -7.00
CA THR A 116 -8.65 -1.73 -6.75
C THR A 116 -8.90 -1.64 -5.25
N LEU A 117 -9.27 -0.46 -4.75
CA LEU A 117 -9.82 -0.30 -3.40
C LEU A 117 -11.34 -0.21 -3.51
N LEU A 118 -12.04 -1.18 -2.95
CA LEU A 118 -13.49 -1.10 -2.80
C LEU A 118 -13.84 -0.36 -1.51
N ILE A 119 -14.55 0.75 -1.60
CA ILE A 119 -15.13 1.48 -0.46
C ILE A 119 -16.57 0.99 -0.28
N VAL A 120 -16.86 0.37 0.85
CA VAL A 120 -18.16 -0.27 1.12
C VAL A 120 -18.47 -0.22 2.62
N GLY A 121 -19.75 -0.32 2.98
CA GLY A 121 -20.18 -0.50 4.37
C GLY A 121 -20.11 -1.98 4.80
N ASN A 122 -21.10 -2.41 5.58
CA ASN A 122 -21.19 -3.74 6.20
C ASN A 122 -21.69 -4.88 5.27
N ARG A 123 -21.51 -4.75 3.96
CA ARG A 123 -21.96 -5.77 2.97
C ARG A 123 -20.91 -6.85 2.79
N ALA A 124 -20.99 -7.91 3.59
CA ALA A 124 -20.04 -9.02 3.61
C ALA A 124 -19.91 -9.76 2.27
N ASP A 125 -21.02 -9.90 1.52
CA ASP A 125 -21.05 -10.50 0.18
C ASP A 125 -20.16 -9.73 -0.81
N VAL A 126 -20.26 -8.41 -0.81
CA VAL A 126 -19.49 -7.51 -1.67
C VAL A 126 -18.03 -7.45 -1.26
N GLN A 127 -17.75 -7.46 0.05
CA GLN A 127 -16.38 -7.50 0.59
C GLN A 127 -15.65 -8.77 0.14
N MET A 128 -16.27 -9.93 0.29
CA MET A 128 -15.67 -11.22 -0.11
C MET A 128 -15.43 -11.28 -1.62
N GLU A 129 -16.40 -10.82 -2.43
CA GLU A 129 -16.25 -10.82 -3.89
C GLU A 129 -15.13 -9.89 -4.35
N ALA A 130 -14.92 -8.76 -3.68
CA ALA A 130 -13.81 -7.86 -3.97
C ALA A 130 -12.45 -8.55 -3.72
N LEU A 131 -12.30 -9.23 -2.60
CA LEU A 131 -11.08 -9.97 -2.29
C LEU A 131 -10.81 -11.08 -3.31
N LYS A 132 -11.82 -11.85 -3.71
CA LYS A 132 -11.67 -12.89 -4.74
C LYS A 132 -11.16 -12.35 -6.09
N ARG A 133 -11.37 -11.07 -6.35
CA ARG A 133 -10.88 -10.39 -7.56
C ARG A 133 -9.54 -9.67 -7.36
N GLY A 134 -8.90 -9.86 -6.22
CA GLY A 134 -7.61 -9.24 -5.90
C GLY A 134 -7.71 -7.76 -5.53
N SER A 135 -8.90 -7.29 -5.16
CA SER A 135 -9.13 -5.93 -4.68
C SER A 135 -8.92 -5.86 -3.17
N ALA A 136 -8.45 -4.70 -2.67
CA ALA A 136 -8.50 -4.38 -1.26
C ALA A 136 -9.87 -3.83 -0.87
N VAL A 137 -10.21 -3.87 0.41
CA VAL A 137 -11.51 -3.40 0.94
C VAL A 137 -11.30 -2.33 2.00
N LEU A 138 -12.07 -1.24 1.91
CA LEU A 138 -12.18 -0.23 2.94
C LEU A 138 -13.63 -0.18 3.43
N ILE A 139 -13.84 -0.57 4.68
CA ILE A 139 -15.12 -0.59 5.35
C ILE A 139 -15.33 0.76 6.02
N THR A 140 -16.42 1.43 5.69
CA THR A 140 -16.78 2.75 6.23
C THR A 140 -17.80 2.65 7.35
N GLY A 141 -17.85 3.67 8.23
CA GLY A 141 -18.81 3.74 9.33
C GLY A 141 -18.44 2.92 10.57
N GLY A 142 -17.15 2.53 10.69
CA GLY A 142 -16.64 1.82 11.86
C GLY A 142 -17.10 0.37 11.98
N PHE A 143 -17.62 -0.24 10.91
CA PHE A 143 -17.99 -1.66 10.93
C PHE A 143 -16.76 -2.56 10.87
N GLU A 144 -16.91 -3.78 11.38
CA GLU A 144 -15.92 -4.85 11.33
C GLU A 144 -16.20 -5.79 10.15
N ALA A 145 -15.20 -6.58 9.78
CA ALA A 145 -15.37 -7.67 8.82
C ALA A 145 -15.60 -9.00 9.56
N ASN A 146 -16.29 -9.92 8.90
CA ASN A 146 -16.44 -11.29 9.40
C ASN A 146 -15.08 -12.03 9.42
N GLU A 147 -14.92 -12.98 10.33
CA GLU A 147 -13.70 -13.75 10.49
C GLU A 147 -13.26 -14.46 9.20
N ASP A 148 -14.19 -15.06 8.46
CA ASP A 148 -13.90 -15.71 7.16
C ASP A 148 -13.32 -14.74 6.14
N ILE A 149 -13.78 -13.49 6.13
CA ILE A 149 -13.29 -12.43 5.24
C ILE A 149 -11.87 -12.01 5.64
N ILE A 150 -11.62 -11.88 6.94
CA ILE A 150 -10.29 -11.53 7.48
C ILE A 150 -9.29 -12.65 7.15
N ASN A 151 -9.66 -13.92 7.38
CA ASN A 151 -8.80 -15.06 7.07
C ASN A 151 -8.46 -15.13 5.58
N TYR A 152 -9.44 -14.94 4.70
CA TYR A 152 -9.22 -14.91 3.26
C TYR A 152 -8.26 -13.77 2.87
N ALA A 153 -8.42 -12.60 3.46
CA ALA A 153 -7.57 -11.44 3.22
C ALA A 153 -6.12 -11.67 3.65
N ASP A 154 -5.92 -12.31 4.81
CA ASP A 154 -4.59 -12.64 5.32
C ASP A 154 -3.89 -13.67 4.44
N GLU A 155 -4.60 -14.73 4.01
CA GLU A 155 -4.06 -15.77 3.12
C GLU A 155 -3.63 -15.21 1.75
N HIS A 156 -4.34 -14.21 1.23
CA HIS A 156 -4.10 -13.64 -0.10
C HIS A 156 -3.37 -12.30 -0.09
N GLU A 157 -2.95 -11.83 1.09
CA GLU A 157 -2.25 -10.54 1.26
C GLU A 157 -3.05 -9.36 0.64
N LEU A 158 -4.36 -9.33 0.92
CA LEU A 158 -5.28 -8.30 0.43
C LEU A 158 -5.76 -7.44 1.59
N PRO A 159 -5.42 -6.13 1.65
CA PRO A 159 -5.78 -5.29 2.78
C PRO A 159 -7.28 -5.15 3.00
N ILE A 160 -7.71 -5.34 4.25
CA ILE A 160 -9.01 -4.89 4.76
C ILE A 160 -8.76 -3.81 5.79
N ILE A 161 -9.33 -2.66 5.53
CA ILE A 161 -9.21 -1.45 6.34
C ILE A 161 -10.60 -1.07 6.84
N SER A 162 -10.75 -0.70 8.10
CA SER A 162 -11.96 -0.08 8.64
C SER A 162 -11.69 1.37 9.01
N SER A 163 -12.62 2.27 8.69
CA SER A 163 -12.58 3.67 9.09
C SER A 163 -13.91 4.07 9.70
N ASN A 164 -13.85 4.92 10.74
CA ASN A 164 -15.04 5.50 11.36
C ASN A 164 -15.73 6.54 10.48
N TYR A 165 -15.05 7.02 9.44
CA TYR A 165 -15.60 7.99 8.51
C TYR A 165 -16.68 7.36 7.61
N ASP A 166 -17.63 8.17 7.15
CA ASP A 166 -18.62 7.76 6.16
C ASP A 166 -18.00 7.61 4.75
N THR A 167 -18.72 6.96 3.87
CA THR A 167 -18.28 6.68 2.51
C THR A 167 -17.93 7.93 1.71
N PHE A 168 -18.72 9.00 1.88
CA PHE A 168 -18.51 10.24 1.14
C PHE A 168 -17.22 10.94 1.58
N LEU A 169 -16.99 11.03 2.88
CA LEU A 169 -15.78 11.64 3.44
C LEU A 169 -14.53 10.85 3.03
N VAL A 170 -14.55 9.51 3.16
CA VAL A 170 -13.46 8.63 2.74
C VAL A 170 -13.14 8.81 1.25
N ALA A 171 -14.14 8.79 0.38
CA ALA A 171 -13.96 8.97 -1.06
C ALA A 171 -13.35 10.34 -1.39
N ASN A 172 -13.77 11.41 -0.71
CA ASN A 172 -13.22 12.74 -0.89
C ASN A 172 -11.76 12.85 -0.43
N ILE A 173 -11.42 12.27 0.73
CA ILE A 173 -10.04 12.24 1.24
C ILE A 173 -9.11 11.55 0.24
N ILE A 174 -9.49 10.37 -0.24
CA ILE A 174 -8.69 9.60 -1.19
C ILE A 174 -8.56 10.33 -2.53
N ASN A 175 -9.67 10.86 -3.05
CA ASN A 175 -9.67 11.62 -4.31
C ASN A 175 -8.76 12.86 -4.22
N ARG A 176 -8.83 13.59 -3.12
CA ARG A 176 -7.98 14.75 -2.89
C ARG A 176 -6.50 14.36 -2.80
N ALA A 177 -6.17 13.28 -2.09
CA ALA A 177 -4.79 12.82 -1.98
C ALA A 177 -4.21 12.41 -3.34
N ILE A 178 -4.99 11.79 -4.22
CA ILE A 178 -4.59 11.48 -5.60
C ILE A 178 -4.34 12.78 -6.37
N TYR A 179 -5.24 13.74 -6.28
CA TYR A 179 -5.14 15.02 -7.00
C TYR A 179 -3.93 15.85 -6.53
N ASP A 180 -3.68 15.92 -5.22
CA ASP A 180 -2.52 16.64 -4.67
C ASP A 180 -1.19 16.02 -5.14
N GLN A 181 -1.13 14.69 -5.34
CA GLN A 181 0.05 14.03 -5.91
C GLN A 181 0.25 14.37 -7.39
N MET A 182 -0.82 14.46 -8.17
CA MET A 182 -0.76 14.87 -9.58
C MET A 182 -0.21 16.28 -9.73
N ILE A 183 -0.68 17.24 -8.94
CA ILE A 183 -0.19 18.62 -8.95
C ILE A 183 1.29 18.69 -8.60
N LYS A 184 1.74 17.97 -7.57
CA LYS A 184 3.17 17.92 -7.21
C LYS A 184 4.04 17.42 -8.35
N LYS A 185 3.55 16.45 -9.13
CA LYS A 185 4.26 15.93 -10.30
C LYS A 185 4.39 17.01 -11.39
N GLU A 186 3.32 17.74 -11.69
CA GLU A 186 3.35 18.80 -12.70
C GLU A 186 4.35 19.89 -12.33
N ILE A 187 4.41 20.32 -11.07
CA ILE A 187 5.37 21.31 -10.58
C ILE A 187 6.81 20.82 -10.76
N LEU A 188 7.10 19.57 -10.38
CA LEU A 188 8.45 18.99 -10.53
C LEU A 188 8.87 18.88 -11.99
N MET A 189 7.95 18.56 -12.91
CA MET A 189 8.25 18.52 -14.35
C MET A 189 8.58 19.91 -14.92
N VAL A 190 7.99 20.97 -14.39
CA VAL A 190 8.29 22.36 -14.81
C VAL A 190 9.67 22.79 -14.30
N GLU A 191 10.04 22.40 -13.08
CA GLU A 191 11.38 22.70 -12.53
C GLU A 191 12.51 21.98 -13.26
N ASP A 192 12.26 20.78 -13.80
CA ASP A 192 13.24 20.01 -14.60
C ASP A 192 13.47 20.59 -16.03
N ILE A 193 12.63 21.54 -16.49
CA ILE A 193 12.70 22.17 -17.83
C ILE A 193 13.38 23.56 -17.79
N MET A 194 13.50 24.17 -16.62
CA MET A 194 14.19 25.46 -16.42
C MET A 194 15.65 25.27 -16.04
#